data_4bbd5a123e5955a5f3bfef64dbd7a4f1
#
_entry.id   4bbd5a123e5955a5f3bfef64dbd7a4f1
#
_cell.length_a   1.000
_cell.length_b   1.000
_cell.length_c   1.000
_cell.angle_alpha   90.00
_cell.angle_beta   90.00
_cell.angle_gamma   90.00
#
_symmetry.space_group_name_H-M   'P 1'
#
loop_
_entity.id
_entity.type
_entity.pdbx_description
1 polymer ?
#
loop_
_entity_poly.entity_id
_entity_poly.type
_entity_poly.pdbx_seq_one_letter_code
_entity_poly.pdbx_strand_id
1 'polypeptide(L)'
;MVGFNRLGSDALGMDYWYQILPDLARHGAQHWAARMSPFNSSEVRGEQYVQQLQEVMAITGANKLNLIGHSHGAHAVRYAAGVMPQHVASVMTMGGANQGTVLASDVLQVANSTGTSELLNLLISSFGKVILWAQGLDGNAFPHDALAAGQSTSIEGTAEFNQRFRVGLPLTECGEGKAYEQGMYLYSMTGNKAVTNPLDPSDASP
;
A
#
# COMPACT_ATOMS: atom_id res chain seq x y z
N MET A 1 -5.84 6.27 -5.52
CA MET A 1 -5.63 5.89 -4.11
C MET A 1 -5.41 4.40 -4.04
N VAL A 2 -4.44 3.94 -3.25
CA VAL A 2 -4.05 2.53 -3.15
C VAL A 2 -4.27 2.05 -1.71
N GLY A 3 -5.05 1.01 -1.56
CA GLY A 3 -5.40 0.33 -0.33
C GLY A 3 -6.35 -0.81 -0.67
N PHE A 4 -7.02 -1.39 0.30
CA PHE A 4 -8.18 -2.23 0.04
C PHE A 4 -9.33 -1.32 -0.42
N ASN A 5 -10.00 -1.68 -1.50
CA ASN A 5 -11.06 -0.81 -2.00
C ASN A 5 -12.32 -0.90 -1.14
N ARG A 6 -12.66 -2.12 -0.70
CA ARG A 6 -13.85 -2.39 0.11
C ARG A 6 -13.72 -3.74 0.81
N LEU A 7 -14.21 -3.84 2.03
CA LEU A 7 -14.38 -5.09 2.75
C LEU A 7 -15.87 -5.41 2.81
N GLY A 8 -16.30 -6.55 2.23
CA GLY A 8 -17.68 -7.01 2.22
C GLY A 8 -18.40 -6.86 0.88
N SER A 9 -19.61 -7.43 0.78
CA SER A 9 -20.48 -7.34 -0.39
C SER A 9 -21.03 -5.92 -0.57
N ASP A 10 -21.63 -5.63 -1.74
CA ASP A 10 -22.25 -4.33 -2.01
C ASP A 10 -23.35 -3.94 -1.02
N ALA A 11 -23.95 -4.93 -0.33
CA ALA A 11 -24.97 -4.70 0.68
C ALA A 11 -24.42 -4.48 2.10
N LEU A 12 -23.21 -5.01 2.43
CA LEU A 12 -22.65 -5.03 3.79
C LEU A 12 -21.17 -4.63 3.85
N GLY A 13 -20.59 -4.17 2.75
CA GLY A 13 -19.16 -3.87 2.68
C GLY A 13 -18.77 -2.55 3.34
N MET A 14 -17.65 -2.56 4.05
CA MET A 14 -17.00 -1.34 4.53
C MET A 14 -16.02 -0.83 3.47
N ASP A 15 -16.18 0.43 3.07
CA ASP A 15 -15.21 1.07 2.19
C ASP A 15 -13.91 1.32 2.94
N TYR A 16 -12.80 0.88 2.38
CA TYR A 16 -11.48 1.14 2.95
C TYR A 16 -11.20 2.64 3.08
N TRP A 17 -11.64 3.42 2.10
CA TRP A 17 -11.54 4.87 2.07
C TRP A 17 -12.85 5.55 2.54
N TYR A 18 -13.49 4.96 3.58
CA TYR A 18 -14.73 5.47 4.12
C TYR A 18 -14.67 6.98 4.40
N GLN A 19 -15.67 7.71 3.95
CA GLN A 19 -15.78 9.17 4.00
C GLN A 19 -14.74 9.94 3.16
N ILE A 20 -13.57 9.39 2.83
CA ILE A 20 -12.50 10.07 2.11
C ILE A 20 -12.88 10.25 0.63
N LEU A 21 -13.27 9.16 -0.06
CA LEU A 21 -13.66 9.27 -1.47
C LEU A 21 -14.89 10.15 -1.69
N PRO A 22 -15.99 10.00 -0.91
CA PRO A 22 -17.13 10.90 -1.01
C PRO A 22 -16.79 12.37 -0.72
N ASP A 23 -15.87 12.61 0.22
CA ASP A 23 -15.45 13.97 0.55
C ASP A 23 -14.64 14.60 -0.58
N LEU A 24 -13.69 13.88 -1.15
CA LEU A 24 -12.94 14.30 -2.32
C LEU A 24 -13.87 14.63 -3.51
N ALA A 25 -14.89 13.80 -3.76
CA ALA A 25 -15.88 14.05 -4.81
C ALA A 25 -16.67 15.32 -4.56
N ARG A 26 -17.13 15.56 -3.32
CA ARG A 26 -17.85 16.80 -2.95
C ARG A 26 -17.02 18.05 -3.19
N HIS A 27 -15.70 17.95 -3.11
CA HIS A 27 -14.77 19.05 -3.37
C HIS A 27 -14.24 19.07 -4.82
N GLY A 28 -14.88 18.33 -5.72
CA GLY A 28 -14.59 18.37 -7.16
C GLY A 28 -13.39 17.54 -7.59
N ALA A 29 -12.81 16.71 -6.73
CA ALA A 29 -11.72 15.83 -7.11
C ALA A 29 -12.25 14.61 -7.90
N GLN A 30 -11.64 14.32 -9.05
CA GLN A 30 -11.80 13.05 -9.72
C GLN A 30 -10.89 12.03 -9.01
N HIS A 31 -11.47 10.96 -8.49
CA HIS A 31 -10.74 9.97 -7.70
C HIS A 31 -11.01 8.54 -8.19
N TRP A 32 -10.00 7.69 -8.02
CA TRP A 32 -10.03 6.28 -8.42
C TRP A 32 -9.40 5.46 -7.32
N ALA A 33 -10.08 4.41 -6.87
CA ALA A 33 -9.54 3.47 -5.90
C ALA A 33 -8.99 2.26 -6.65
N ALA A 34 -7.67 2.08 -6.60
CA ALA A 34 -7.01 0.95 -7.23
C ALA A 34 -7.14 -0.33 -6.41
N ARG A 35 -7.24 -1.45 -7.10
CA ARG A 35 -7.30 -2.80 -6.52
C ARG A 35 -6.05 -3.58 -6.90
N MET A 36 -5.44 -4.20 -5.93
CA MET A 36 -4.23 -5.01 -6.12
C MET A 36 -4.32 -6.28 -5.27
N SER A 37 -3.38 -7.20 -5.49
CA SER A 37 -3.21 -8.36 -4.60
C SER A 37 -3.22 -7.91 -3.14
N PRO A 38 -4.08 -8.46 -2.28
CA PRO A 38 -4.06 -8.17 -0.84
C PRO A 38 -2.68 -8.45 -0.22
N PHE A 39 -2.09 -9.59 -0.59
CA PHE A 39 -0.76 -10.02 -0.15
C PHE A 39 0.09 -10.44 -1.35
N ASN A 40 1.14 -9.71 -1.62
CA ASN A 40 2.18 -10.04 -2.61
C ASN A 40 3.37 -9.09 -2.45
N SER A 41 4.44 -9.30 -3.22
CA SER A 41 5.59 -8.41 -3.22
C SER A 41 5.24 -6.98 -3.63
N SER A 42 6.06 -6.04 -3.21
CA SER A 42 5.91 -4.62 -3.56
C SER A 42 5.96 -4.41 -5.07
N GLU A 43 6.77 -5.18 -5.79
CA GLU A 43 6.91 -5.11 -7.24
C GLU A 43 5.64 -5.60 -7.95
N VAL A 44 5.12 -6.78 -7.59
CA VAL A 44 3.88 -7.30 -8.20
C VAL A 44 2.73 -6.34 -7.99
N ARG A 45 2.59 -5.81 -6.78
CA ARG A 45 1.56 -4.80 -6.46
C ARG A 45 1.80 -3.49 -7.20
N GLY A 46 3.06 -3.09 -7.33
CA GLY A 46 3.47 -1.91 -8.09
C GLY A 46 3.09 -2.01 -9.58
N GLU A 47 3.37 -3.13 -10.22
CA GLU A 47 2.99 -3.39 -11.62
C GLU A 47 1.46 -3.39 -11.81
N GLN A 48 0.72 -4.05 -10.93
CA GLN A 48 -0.75 -4.03 -10.96
C GLN A 48 -1.29 -2.60 -10.82
N TYR A 49 -0.62 -1.78 -10.03
CA TYR A 49 -0.98 -0.38 -9.86
C TYR A 49 -0.70 0.44 -11.12
N VAL A 50 0.49 0.29 -11.70
CA VAL A 50 0.89 0.97 -12.95
C VAL A 50 -0.10 0.69 -14.08
N GLN A 51 -0.54 -0.56 -14.26
CA GLN A 51 -1.54 -0.92 -15.25
C GLN A 51 -2.85 -0.14 -15.06
N GLN A 52 -3.35 -0.05 -13.82
CA GLN A 52 -4.56 0.70 -13.53
C GLN A 52 -4.38 2.21 -13.70
N LEU A 53 -3.20 2.76 -13.40
CA LEU A 53 -2.90 4.17 -13.69
C LEU A 53 -2.96 4.46 -15.19
N GLN A 54 -2.43 3.58 -16.02
CA GLN A 54 -2.51 3.69 -17.48
C GLN A 54 -3.96 3.67 -17.98
N GLU A 55 -4.81 2.79 -17.42
CA GLU A 55 -6.24 2.74 -17.72
C GLU A 55 -6.94 4.05 -17.32
N VAL A 56 -6.68 4.55 -16.12
CA VAL A 56 -7.25 5.82 -15.65
C VAL A 56 -6.84 6.98 -16.56
N MET A 57 -5.57 7.04 -16.95
CA MET A 57 -5.10 8.07 -17.89
C MET A 57 -5.78 7.94 -19.26
N ALA A 58 -5.97 6.74 -19.76
CA ALA A 58 -6.66 6.49 -21.02
C ALA A 58 -8.15 6.93 -20.97
N ILE A 59 -8.82 6.67 -19.84
CA ILE A 59 -10.24 7.04 -19.64
C ILE A 59 -10.41 8.56 -19.47
N THR A 60 -9.50 9.17 -18.70
CA THR A 60 -9.66 10.58 -18.28
C THR A 60 -8.97 11.58 -19.18
N GLY A 61 -8.01 11.13 -20.01
CA GLY A 61 -7.11 12.01 -20.76
C GLY A 61 -6.08 12.75 -19.89
N ALA A 62 -5.97 12.41 -18.60
CA ALA A 62 -5.04 13.07 -17.69
C ALA A 62 -3.58 12.71 -18.04
N ASN A 63 -2.73 13.73 -18.11
CA ASN A 63 -1.30 13.53 -18.35
C ASN A 63 -0.51 13.22 -17.07
N LYS A 64 -1.02 13.66 -15.90
CA LYS A 64 -0.41 13.46 -14.59
C LYS A 64 -1.46 13.11 -13.54
N LEU A 65 -1.07 12.26 -12.60
CA LEU A 65 -1.91 11.77 -11.51
C LEU A 65 -1.31 12.10 -10.16
N ASN A 66 -2.16 12.37 -9.17
CA ASN A 66 -1.78 12.44 -7.76
C ASN A 66 -1.96 11.05 -7.15
N LEU A 67 -0.92 10.49 -6.58
CA LEU A 67 -0.90 9.14 -6.04
C LEU A 67 -0.97 9.18 -4.51
N ILE A 68 -1.87 8.40 -3.91
CA ILE A 68 -2.00 8.27 -2.46
C ILE A 68 -1.92 6.78 -2.11
N GLY A 69 -0.96 6.42 -1.27
CA GLY A 69 -0.74 5.04 -0.82
C GLY A 69 -0.79 4.92 0.70
N HIS A 70 -1.60 3.99 1.22
CA HIS A 70 -1.66 3.68 2.64
C HIS A 70 -1.00 2.33 2.94
N SER A 71 -0.29 2.25 4.08
CA SER A 71 0.37 1.02 4.52
C SER A 71 1.31 0.46 3.42
N HIS A 72 1.24 -0.83 3.07
CA HIS A 72 1.99 -1.42 1.95
C HIS A 72 1.69 -0.75 0.58
N GLY A 73 0.57 -0.03 0.44
CA GLY A 73 0.28 0.80 -0.73
C GLY A 73 1.28 1.96 -0.94
N ALA A 74 2.03 2.36 0.10
CA ALA A 74 3.11 3.32 -0.02
C ALA A 74 4.21 2.84 -0.98
N HIS A 75 4.56 1.56 -0.95
CA HIS A 75 5.51 0.98 -1.91
C HIS A 75 4.96 1.01 -3.34
N ALA A 76 3.67 0.69 -3.55
CA ALA A 76 3.07 0.71 -4.88
C ALA A 76 3.08 2.11 -5.51
N VAL A 77 2.75 3.17 -4.76
CA VAL A 77 2.81 4.54 -5.29
C VAL A 77 4.24 5.01 -5.55
N ARG A 78 5.21 4.60 -4.72
CA ARG A 78 6.64 4.88 -4.94
C ARG A 78 7.21 4.10 -6.11
N TYR A 79 6.77 2.84 -6.30
CA TYR A 79 7.09 2.04 -7.48
C TYR A 79 6.64 2.77 -8.75
N ALA A 80 5.36 3.17 -8.82
CA ALA A 80 4.82 3.90 -9.96
C ALA A 80 5.55 5.22 -10.21
N ALA A 81 5.88 5.96 -9.15
CA ALA A 81 6.68 7.19 -9.24
C ALA A 81 8.08 6.94 -9.81
N GLY A 82 8.67 5.78 -9.53
CA GLY A 82 9.98 5.40 -10.05
C GLY A 82 9.97 4.96 -11.52
N VAL A 83 8.90 4.24 -11.96
CA VAL A 83 8.85 3.69 -13.33
C VAL A 83 8.17 4.61 -14.34
N MET A 84 7.30 5.52 -13.88
CA MET A 84 6.60 6.48 -14.76
C MET A 84 6.55 7.90 -14.19
N PRO A 85 7.71 8.50 -13.79
CA PRO A 85 7.75 9.78 -13.09
C PRO A 85 7.11 10.94 -13.87
N GLN A 86 7.15 10.89 -15.20
CA GLN A 86 6.55 11.91 -16.08
C GLN A 86 5.03 12.01 -15.94
N HIS A 87 4.38 10.95 -15.47
CA HIS A 87 2.93 10.86 -15.29
C HIS A 87 2.47 11.05 -13.84
N VAL A 88 3.39 11.39 -12.95
CA VAL A 88 3.08 11.62 -11.54
C VAL A 88 3.21 13.10 -11.20
N ALA A 89 2.17 13.69 -10.62
CA ALA A 89 2.17 15.07 -10.12
C ALA A 89 2.58 15.11 -8.65
N SER A 90 2.09 14.18 -7.86
CA SER A 90 2.46 14.05 -6.45
C SER A 90 2.36 12.61 -5.94
N VAL A 91 3.13 12.32 -4.92
CA VAL A 91 3.08 11.08 -4.15
C VAL A 91 2.81 11.42 -2.70
N MET A 92 1.80 10.80 -2.11
CA MET A 92 1.50 10.88 -0.68
C MET A 92 1.50 9.48 -0.09
N THR A 93 2.35 9.24 0.92
CA THR A 93 2.35 8.00 1.70
C THR A 93 1.71 8.25 3.05
N MET A 94 0.75 7.40 3.44
CA MET A 94 0.01 7.49 4.70
C MET A 94 0.28 6.24 5.53
N GLY A 95 0.89 6.38 6.70
CA GLY A 95 1.25 5.25 7.55
C GLY A 95 2.01 4.16 6.78
N GLY A 96 2.87 4.57 5.85
CA GLY A 96 3.57 3.67 4.93
C GLY A 96 4.79 3.02 5.56
N ALA A 97 5.05 1.77 5.20
CA ALA A 97 6.25 1.03 5.62
C ALA A 97 7.51 1.51 4.86
N ASN A 98 7.75 2.84 4.82
CA ASN A 98 8.83 3.43 4.02
C ASN A 98 10.24 3.04 4.49
N GLN A 99 10.38 2.56 5.72
CA GLN A 99 11.62 2.00 6.30
C GLN A 99 11.47 0.54 6.72
N GLY A 100 10.39 -0.11 6.28
CA GLY A 100 10.01 -1.46 6.72
C GLY A 100 9.30 -1.47 8.07
N THR A 101 8.95 -2.66 8.52
CA THR A 101 8.32 -2.88 9.82
C THR A 101 9.04 -3.96 10.59
N VAL A 102 9.29 -3.73 11.87
CA VAL A 102 9.86 -4.71 12.80
C VAL A 102 8.94 -5.94 12.87
N LEU A 103 7.63 -5.73 12.90
CA LEU A 103 6.65 -6.82 12.94
C LEU A 103 6.83 -7.81 11.77
N ALA A 104 7.03 -7.30 10.54
CA ALA A 104 7.23 -8.18 9.38
C ALA A 104 8.56 -8.96 9.50
N SER A 105 9.64 -8.30 9.96
CA SER A 105 10.94 -8.96 10.20
C SER A 105 10.83 -10.05 11.26
N ASP A 106 10.18 -9.78 12.39
CA ASP A 106 10.03 -10.73 13.50
C ASP A 106 9.17 -11.94 13.09
N VAL A 107 8.04 -11.70 12.43
CA VAL A 107 7.17 -12.79 11.93
C VAL A 107 7.92 -13.70 10.96
N LEU A 108 8.68 -13.14 10.03
CA LEU A 108 9.51 -13.92 9.10
C LEU A 108 10.61 -14.68 9.82
N GLN A 109 11.29 -14.07 10.77
CA GLN A 109 12.33 -14.72 11.56
C GLN A 109 11.78 -15.94 12.32
N VAL A 110 10.63 -15.77 13.00
CA VAL A 110 9.98 -16.88 13.72
C VAL A 110 9.53 -17.97 12.75
N ALA A 111 8.87 -17.61 11.65
CA ALA A 111 8.40 -18.58 10.67
C ALA A 111 9.56 -19.38 10.06
N ASN A 112 10.68 -18.74 9.73
CA ASN A 112 11.85 -19.40 9.17
C ASN A 112 12.56 -20.30 10.21
N SER A 113 12.70 -19.83 11.46
CA SER A 113 13.37 -20.60 12.52
C SER A 113 12.58 -21.83 12.95
N THR A 114 11.25 -21.80 12.86
CA THR A 114 10.36 -22.91 13.23
C THR A 114 9.98 -23.81 12.04
N GLY A 115 10.39 -23.46 10.82
CA GLY A 115 10.01 -24.19 9.61
C GLY A 115 8.53 -24.07 9.25
N THR A 116 7.81 -23.05 9.74
CA THR A 116 6.38 -22.85 9.51
C THR A 116 6.06 -21.87 8.40
N SER A 117 7.05 -21.43 7.63
CA SER A 117 6.90 -20.42 6.58
C SER A 117 5.85 -20.77 5.52
N GLU A 118 5.83 -22.04 5.07
CA GLU A 118 4.85 -22.51 4.08
C GLU A 118 3.42 -22.52 4.65
N LEU A 119 3.25 -22.94 5.91
CA LEU A 119 1.95 -22.92 6.58
C LEU A 119 1.46 -21.48 6.77
N LEU A 120 2.33 -20.56 7.18
CA LEU A 120 2.01 -19.15 7.32
C LEU A 120 1.58 -18.55 5.98
N ASN A 121 2.32 -18.84 4.90
CA ASN A 121 1.98 -18.40 3.56
C ASN A 121 0.60 -18.92 3.14
N LEU A 122 0.32 -20.19 3.35
CA LEU A 122 -0.98 -20.80 3.02
C LEU A 122 -2.12 -20.14 3.78
N LEU A 123 -1.99 -19.92 5.08
CA LEU A 123 -3.03 -19.33 5.91
C LEU A 123 -3.32 -17.88 5.52
N ILE A 124 -2.29 -17.04 5.39
CA ILE A 124 -2.46 -15.62 5.05
C ILE A 124 -2.93 -15.46 3.60
N SER A 125 -2.42 -16.26 2.66
CA SER A 125 -2.87 -16.22 1.27
C SER A 125 -4.33 -16.69 1.13
N SER A 126 -4.75 -17.67 1.92
CA SER A 126 -6.16 -18.10 1.96
C SER A 126 -7.05 -17.00 2.54
N PHE A 127 -6.59 -16.28 3.55
CA PHE A 127 -7.28 -15.10 4.07
C PHE A 127 -7.38 -13.97 3.03
N GLY A 128 -6.35 -13.77 2.21
CA GLY A 128 -6.39 -12.86 1.07
C GLY A 128 -7.49 -13.19 0.07
N LYS A 129 -7.72 -14.47 -0.23
CA LYS A 129 -8.82 -14.91 -1.09
C LYS A 129 -10.18 -14.61 -0.48
N VAL A 130 -10.33 -14.76 0.83
CA VAL A 130 -11.56 -14.39 1.56
C VAL A 130 -11.80 -12.89 1.48
N ILE A 131 -10.75 -12.07 1.61
CA ILE A 131 -10.84 -10.61 1.43
C ILE A 131 -11.34 -10.26 0.03
N LEU A 132 -10.78 -10.86 -1.02
CA LEU A 132 -11.23 -10.60 -2.40
C LEU A 132 -12.68 -11.03 -2.61
N TRP A 133 -13.04 -12.20 -2.13
CA TRP A 133 -14.44 -12.68 -2.19
C TRP A 133 -15.40 -11.72 -1.47
N ALA A 134 -15.03 -11.26 -0.28
CA ALA A 134 -15.81 -10.27 0.47
C ALA A 134 -15.92 -8.91 -0.25
N GLN A 135 -15.02 -8.62 -1.18
CA GLN A 135 -15.08 -7.44 -2.06
C GLN A 135 -15.91 -7.67 -3.34
N GLY A 136 -16.58 -8.82 -3.46
CA GLY A 136 -17.32 -9.19 -4.66
C GLY A 136 -16.46 -9.62 -5.83
N LEU A 137 -15.20 -9.99 -5.58
CA LEU A 137 -14.26 -10.49 -6.59
C LEU A 137 -14.06 -12.00 -6.45
N ASP A 138 -13.63 -12.65 -7.53
CA ASP A 138 -13.09 -14.01 -7.43
C ASP A 138 -11.88 -14.00 -6.49
N GLY A 139 -11.82 -14.92 -5.53
CA GLY A 139 -10.69 -15.08 -4.62
C GLY A 139 -9.36 -15.36 -5.33
N ASN A 140 -9.39 -15.75 -6.59
CA ASN A 140 -8.22 -15.96 -7.45
C ASN A 140 -7.99 -14.82 -8.45
N ALA A 141 -8.75 -13.72 -8.37
CA ALA A 141 -8.61 -12.58 -9.29
C ALA A 141 -7.19 -11.97 -9.27
N PHE A 142 -6.49 -12.12 -8.15
CA PHE A 142 -5.10 -11.68 -7.99
C PHE A 142 -4.25 -12.78 -7.37
N PRO A 143 -2.96 -12.88 -7.73
CA PRO A 143 -2.03 -13.81 -7.10
C PRO A 143 -1.79 -13.43 -5.62
N HIS A 144 -1.68 -14.44 -4.75
CA HIS A 144 -1.37 -14.26 -3.34
C HIS A 144 -0.04 -14.90 -3.01
N ASP A 145 0.83 -14.16 -2.35
CA ASP A 145 2.07 -14.62 -1.74
C ASP A 145 2.34 -13.80 -0.48
N ALA A 146 1.96 -14.36 0.65
CA ALA A 146 2.09 -13.70 1.94
C ALA A 146 3.55 -13.61 2.42
N LEU A 147 4.40 -14.57 2.05
CA LEU A 147 5.82 -14.49 2.35
C LEU A 147 6.49 -13.37 1.58
N ALA A 148 6.18 -13.25 0.28
CA ALA A 148 6.68 -12.14 -0.54
C ALA A 148 6.20 -10.77 -0.02
N ALA A 149 4.95 -10.68 0.47
CA ALA A 149 4.44 -9.47 1.11
C ALA A 149 5.22 -9.13 2.38
N GLY A 150 5.43 -10.13 3.26
CA GLY A 150 6.22 -9.98 4.48
C GLY A 150 7.66 -9.58 4.18
N GLN A 151 8.32 -10.28 3.27
CA GLN A 151 9.68 -9.96 2.84
C GLN A 151 9.79 -8.53 2.31
N SER A 152 8.89 -8.10 1.44
CA SER A 152 8.90 -6.75 0.88
C SER A 152 8.68 -5.64 1.91
N THR A 153 7.99 -5.94 3.02
CA THR A 153 7.69 -4.97 4.09
C THR A 153 8.59 -5.13 5.31
N SER A 154 9.47 -6.13 5.35
CA SER A 154 10.53 -6.24 6.36
C SER A 154 11.51 -5.07 6.25
N ILE A 155 12.33 -4.86 7.28
CA ILE A 155 13.36 -3.82 7.26
C ILE A 155 14.34 -4.06 6.11
N GLU A 156 14.79 -5.31 5.94
CA GLU A 156 15.74 -5.70 4.90
C GLU A 156 15.15 -5.56 3.50
N GLY A 157 13.95 -6.12 3.25
CA GLY A 157 13.30 -6.06 1.94
C GLY A 157 12.92 -4.64 1.56
N THR A 158 12.50 -3.83 2.53
CA THR A 158 12.25 -2.40 2.28
C THR A 158 13.55 -1.64 1.97
N ALA A 159 14.67 -1.98 2.62
CA ALA A 159 15.96 -1.38 2.29
C ALA A 159 16.38 -1.69 0.84
N GLU A 160 16.18 -2.93 0.37
CA GLU A 160 16.41 -3.30 -1.03
C GLU A 160 15.48 -2.55 -1.99
N PHE A 161 14.20 -2.46 -1.67
CA PHE A 161 13.22 -1.66 -2.43
C PHE A 161 13.65 -0.20 -2.50
N ASN A 162 14.10 0.38 -1.39
CA ASN A 162 14.56 1.76 -1.28
C ASN A 162 15.81 2.05 -2.11
N GLN A 163 16.66 1.06 -2.36
CA GLN A 163 17.83 1.24 -3.26
C GLN A 163 17.39 1.48 -4.71
N ARG A 164 16.30 0.89 -5.14
CA ARG A 164 15.76 1.01 -6.51
C ARG A 164 14.79 2.17 -6.67
N PHE A 165 13.98 2.45 -5.65
CA PHE A 165 12.92 3.48 -5.68
C PHE A 165 13.19 4.55 -4.62
N ARG A 166 14.18 5.40 -4.89
CA ARG A 166 14.75 6.35 -3.91
C ARG A 166 14.04 7.69 -3.83
N VAL A 167 13.12 7.99 -4.74
CA VAL A 167 12.46 9.29 -4.83
C VAL A 167 11.78 9.64 -3.50
N GLY A 168 12.12 10.82 -2.97
CA GLY A 168 11.55 11.37 -1.73
C GLY A 168 12.11 10.79 -0.44
N LEU A 169 13.03 9.83 -0.50
CA LEU A 169 13.66 9.29 0.72
C LEU A 169 14.70 10.26 1.29
N PRO A 170 14.77 10.37 2.63
CA PRO A 170 15.85 11.09 3.27
C PRO A 170 17.21 10.43 3.02
N LEU A 171 18.26 11.22 3.05
CA LEU A 171 19.64 10.74 2.92
C LEU A 171 20.21 10.22 4.26
N THR A 172 19.56 10.55 5.35
CA THR A 172 19.93 10.15 6.72
C THR A 172 18.73 9.52 7.42
N GLU A 173 18.99 8.69 8.41
CA GLU A 173 17.97 7.92 9.12
C GLU A 173 16.85 8.78 9.74
N CYS A 174 17.21 9.94 10.29
CA CYS A 174 16.29 10.90 10.90
C CYS A 174 16.10 12.18 10.06
N GLY A 175 16.52 12.15 8.79
CA GLY A 175 16.41 13.30 7.91
C GLY A 175 15.04 13.45 7.26
N GLU A 176 14.80 14.64 6.72
CA GLU A 176 13.66 14.89 5.84
C GLU A 176 14.05 14.57 4.39
N GLY A 177 13.11 13.96 3.66
CA GLY A 177 13.22 13.79 2.22
C GLY A 177 12.97 15.11 1.48
N LYS A 178 13.26 15.14 0.19
CA LYS A 178 12.93 16.30 -0.63
C LYS A 178 11.42 16.44 -0.77
N ALA A 179 10.89 17.64 -0.57
CA ALA A 179 9.48 17.93 -0.81
C ALA A 179 9.10 17.97 -2.31
N TYR A 180 10.10 18.13 -3.19
CA TYR A 180 9.96 18.15 -4.65
C TYR A 180 11.16 17.50 -5.31
N GLU A 181 10.90 16.50 -6.14
CA GLU A 181 11.94 15.78 -6.88
C GLU A 181 11.36 15.19 -8.18
N GLN A 182 12.15 15.19 -9.25
CA GLN A 182 11.77 14.65 -10.58
C GLN A 182 10.42 15.17 -11.12
N GLY A 183 10.03 16.40 -10.81
CA GLY A 183 8.78 16.99 -11.27
C GLY A 183 7.54 16.58 -10.46
N MET A 184 7.73 15.97 -9.29
CA MET A 184 6.67 15.49 -8.38
C MET A 184 6.76 16.17 -7.02
N TYR A 185 5.62 16.49 -6.42
CA TYR A 185 5.52 16.83 -5.00
C TYR A 185 5.46 15.57 -4.15
N LEU A 186 6.13 15.56 -3.02
CA LEU A 186 6.30 14.38 -2.18
C LEU A 186 5.84 14.68 -0.75
N TYR A 187 4.92 13.84 -0.24
CA TYR A 187 4.30 13.99 1.06
C TYR A 187 4.33 12.67 1.82
N SER A 188 4.46 12.76 3.14
CA SER A 188 4.32 11.64 4.05
C SER A 188 3.44 12.07 5.24
N MET A 189 2.55 11.18 5.66
CA MET A 189 1.69 11.38 6.82
C MET A 189 1.75 10.12 7.70
N THR A 190 1.85 10.32 9.01
CA THR A 190 1.78 9.23 9.99
C THR A 190 1.03 9.69 11.24
N GLY A 191 0.52 8.75 12.03
CA GLY A 191 -0.02 9.01 13.36
C GLY A 191 1.11 9.23 14.36
N ASN A 192 0.82 9.99 15.42
CA ASN A 192 1.75 10.27 16.51
C ASN A 192 1.20 9.88 17.90
N LYS A 193 0.08 9.13 17.92
CA LYS A 193 -0.52 8.61 19.15
C LYS A 193 -0.72 7.11 19.05
N ALA A 194 -0.27 6.39 20.06
CA ALA A 194 -0.51 4.95 20.19
C ALA A 194 -1.92 4.65 20.73
N VAL A 195 -2.44 5.49 21.62
CA VAL A 195 -3.78 5.36 22.21
C VAL A 195 -4.58 6.61 21.88
N THR A 196 -5.66 6.45 21.13
CA THR A 196 -6.57 7.53 20.74
C THR A 196 -7.86 7.51 21.54
N ASN A 197 -8.34 6.32 21.92
CA ASN A 197 -9.54 6.12 22.71
C ASN A 197 -9.35 4.91 23.66
N PRO A 198 -9.35 5.10 25.00
CA PRO A 198 -9.16 4.00 25.95
C PRO A 198 -10.24 2.89 25.88
N LEU A 199 -11.37 3.16 25.24
CA LEU A 199 -12.45 2.20 25.04
C LEU A 199 -12.39 1.48 23.69
N ASP A 200 -11.44 1.82 22.84
CA ASP A 200 -11.24 1.15 21.55
C ASP A 200 -10.26 -0.01 21.71
N PRO A 201 -10.72 -1.27 21.53
CA PRO A 201 -9.84 -2.43 21.69
C PRO A 201 -8.70 -2.47 20.65
N SER A 202 -8.81 -1.77 19.52
CA SER A 202 -7.73 -1.69 18.52
C SER A 202 -6.55 -0.84 19.02
N ASP A 203 -6.77 0.07 19.96
CA ASP A 203 -5.69 0.87 20.60
C ASP A 203 -4.85 0.04 21.60
N ALA A 204 -5.28 -1.18 21.95
CA ALA A 204 -4.56 -2.07 22.86
C ALA A 204 -3.55 -2.99 22.13
N SER A 205 -3.55 -2.99 20.80
CA SER A 205 -2.58 -3.74 19.99
C SER A 205 -1.42 -2.84 19.58
N PRO A 206 -0.17 -3.29 19.81
CA PRO A 206 1.03 -2.54 19.44
C PRO A 206 1.20 -2.39 17.92
#